data_b02eddfd9a436e36d15ace104b75e89d
#
_entry.id   b02eddfd9a436e36d15ace104b75e89d
#
_cell.length_a   1.000
_cell.length_b   1.000
_cell.length_c   1.000
_cell.angle_alpha   90.00
_cell.angle_beta   90.00
_cell.angle_gamma   90.00
#
_symmetry.space_group_name_H-M   'P 1'
#
loop_
_entity.id
_entity.type
_entity.pdbx_description
1 polymer ?
#
loop_
_entity_poly.entity_id
_entity_poly.type
_entity_poly.pdbx_seq_one_letter_code
_entity_poly.pdbx_strand_id
1 'polypeptide(L)'
;AKEADVVRGSILETGQRIDGRDTKTVRQIVAEAGFLPRAHGSSLFTRGETQAMVVATLGTGQDEQIIDALVGESRSNFMLHYNFPPYSVGEAGRVGSPGRREIGHGKLAWRALRPLLPKKEDFPYTIRLVSEITESNGSSSMATVCGGSLALMDAGVPLDRPVAGIAMGLIKEGDSFAVLSDILGDEDHLGDMDFKVAGSEAGVTSLQMDIKITSITPEIMQIALDQAKDGRLHILGEMAKALTSARDGLADSAPKITTMSIPVDKIRD
;
A
#
# COMPACT_ATOMS: atom_id res chain seq x y z
N ALA A 1 -30.70 -1.94 -6.53
CA ALA A 1 -31.64 -1.35 -5.59
C ALA A 1 -31.91 -2.29 -4.40
N LYS A 2 -32.58 -3.45 -4.57
CA LYS A 2 -32.94 -4.34 -3.45
C LYS A 2 -31.74 -4.89 -2.65
N GLU A 3 -30.65 -5.24 -3.33
CA GLU A 3 -29.43 -5.71 -2.67
C GLU A 3 -28.80 -4.61 -1.80
N ALA A 4 -28.67 -3.41 -2.36
CA ALA A 4 -28.17 -2.25 -1.62
C ALA A 4 -29.02 -1.95 -0.38
N ASP A 5 -30.36 -1.98 -0.52
CA ASP A 5 -31.28 -1.72 0.58
C ASP A 5 -31.10 -2.73 1.72
N VAL A 6 -30.92 -4.02 1.40
CA VAL A 6 -30.72 -5.10 2.38
C VAL A 6 -29.37 -4.97 3.08
N VAL A 7 -28.29 -4.82 2.32
CA VAL A 7 -26.93 -4.75 2.89
C VAL A 7 -26.76 -3.50 3.74
N ARG A 8 -27.13 -2.34 3.19
CA ARG A 8 -27.00 -1.04 3.88
C ARG A 8 -27.88 -0.99 5.13
N GLY A 9 -29.15 -1.46 5.02
CA GLY A 9 -30.07 -1.55 6.14
C GLY A 9 -29.55 -2.46 7.25
N SER A 10 -29.07 -3.66 6.92
CA SER A 10 -28.47 -4.59 7.89
C SER A 10 -27.33 -3.97 8.67
N ILE A 11 -26.39 -3.32 7.98
CA ILE A 11 -25.24 -2.69 8.62
C ILE A 11 -25.66 -1.55 9.56
N LEU A 12 -26.60 -0.70 9.14
CA LEU A 12 -27.07 0.42 9.98
C LEU A 12 -27.90 -0.04 11.19
N GLU A 13 -28.70 -1.10 11.04
CA GLU A 13 -29.59 -1.59 12.10
C GLU A 13 -28.87 -2.51 13.10
N THR A 14 -28.00 -3.39 12.61
CA THR A 14 -27.39 -4.44 13.43
C THR A 14 -25.89 -4.23 13.72
N GLY A 15 -25.21 -3.38 12.94
CA GLY A 15 -23.75 -3.26 12.95
C GLY A 15 -23.02 -4.47 12.37
N GLN A 16 -23.74 -5.45 11.78
CA GLN A 16 -23.15 -6.65 11.21
C GLN A 16 -23.01 -6.51 9.70
N ARG A 17 -21.82 -6.84 9.19
CA ARG A 17 -21.42 -6.74 7.79
C ARG A 17 -21.72 -8.04 7.02
N ILE A 18 -21.53 -8.02 5.71
CA ILE A 18 -21.80 -9.14 4.80
C ILE A 18 -21.05 -10.42 5.23
N ASP A 19 -19.81 -10.26 5.68
CA ASP A 19 -18.94 -11.36 6.11
C ASP A 19 -19.05 -11.68 7.62
N GLY A 20 -20.00 -11.09 8.32
CA GLY A 20 -20.28 -11.31 9.74
C GLY A 20 -19.42 -10.49 10.70
N ARG A 21 -18.44 -9.70 10.20
CA ARG A 21 -17.67 -8.77 11.04
C ARG A 21 -18.52 -7.61 11.56
N ASP A 22 -18.07 -6.99 12.62
CA ASP A 22 -18.52 -5.65 13.03
C ASP A 22 -17.92 -4.56 12.12
N THR A 23 -18.25 -3.30 12.40
CA THR A 23 -17.82 -2.16 11.60
C THR A 23 -16.33 -1.81 11.74
N LYS A 24 -15.63 -2.34 12.75
CA LYS A 24 -14.24 -1.96 13.11
C LYS A 24 -13.21 -3.05 12.84
N THR A 25 -13.62 -4.31 12.85
CA THR A 25 -12.73 -5.45 12.73
C THR A 25 -12.08 -5.50 11.36
N VAL A 26 -10.73 -5.56 11.35
CA VAL A 26 -9.90 -5.83 10.17
C VAL A 26 -9.85 -7.34 9.95
N ARG A 27 -9.91 -7.80 8.69
CA ARG A 27 -9.76 -9.23 8.34
C ARG A 27 -8.42 -9.77 8.82
N GLN A 28 -8.34 -11.08 8.98
CA GLN A 28 -7.13 -11.77 9.35
C GLN A 28 -5.98 -11.40 8.39
N ILE A 29 -4.82 -11.11 8.97
CA ILE A 29 -3.60 -10.78 8.23
C ILE A 29 -2.59 -11.92 8.40
N VAL A 30 -1.99 -12.32 7.27
CA VAL A 30 -0.81 -13.19 7.23
C VAL A 30 0.25 -12.47 6.42
N ALA A 31 1.40 -12.25 7.01
CA ALA A 31 2.52 -11.55 6.37
C ALA A 31 3.79 -12.40 6.44
N GLU A 32 4.47 -12.52 5.31
CA GLU A 32 5.73 -13.23 5.17
C GLU A 32 6.77 -12.30 4.54
N ALA A 33 7.96 -12.21 5.12
CA ALA A 33 9.11 -11.50 4.57
C ALA A 33 10.16 -12.48 4.08
N GLY A 34 10.89 -12.16 3.00
CA GLY A 34 11.86 -13.05 2.40
C GLY A 34 11.22 -14.23 1.65
N PHE A 35 10.01 -14.04 1.16
CA PHE A 35 9.23 -15.07 0.47
C PHE A 35 9.92 -15.62 -0.79
N LEU A 36 10.64 -14.77 -1.53
CA LEU A 36 11.42 -15.16 -2.71
C LEU A 36 12.92 -15.15 -2.38
N PRO A 37 13.59 -16.32 -2.26
CA PRO A 37 14.94 -16.42 -1.73
C PRO A 37 16.05 -15.83 -2.62
N ARG A 38 15.75 -15.50 -3.89
CA ARG A 38 16.72 -14.91 -4.84
C ARG A 38 16.45 -13.44 -5.15
N ALA A 39 15.36 -12.88 -4.62
CA ALA A 39 15.07 -11.45 -4.71
C ALA A 39 15.94 -10.66 -3.72
N HIS A 40 16.16 -9.36 -3.95
CA HIS A 40 16.88 -8.53 -3.00
C HIS A 40 16.05 -8.30 -1.72
N GLY A 41 14.73 -8.22 -1.86
CA GLY A 41 13.75 -8.27 -0.79
C GLY A 41 12.39 -8.65 -1.35
N SER A 42 11.58 -9.32 -0.55
CA SER A 42 10.25 -9.76 -0.98
C SER A 42 9.32 -9.94 0.20
N SER A 43 8.03 -9.83 -0.07
CA SER A 43 6.99 -10.15 0.91
C SER A 43 5.77 -10.76 0.22
N LEU A 44 5.05 -11.58 0.98
CA LEU A 44 3.70 -12.00 0.66
C LEU A 44 2.79 -11.45 1.77
N PHE A 45 1.91 -10.54 1.41
CA PHE A 45 0.95 -9.94 2.33
C PHE A 45 -0.47 -10.36 1.97
N THR A 46 -1.14 -11.00 2.91
CA THR A 46 -2.51 -11.48 2.75
C THR A 46 -3.39 -10.85 3.81
N ARG A 47 -4.53 -10.30 3.40
CA ARG A 47 -5.57 -9.77 4.27
C ARG A 47 -6.91 -10.34 3.82
N GLY A 48 -7.42 -11.36 4.55
CA GLY A 48 -8.58 -12.12 4.10
C GLY A 48 -8.36 -12.65 2.68
N GLU A 49 -9.23 -12.28 1.75
CA GLU A 49 -9.22 -12.65 0.33
C GLU A 49 -8.49 -11.61 -0.56
N THR A 50 -7.52 -10.90 -0.01
CA THR A 50 -6.68 -9.97 -0.77
C THR A 50 -5.22 -10.28 -0.51
N GLN A 51 -4.48 -10.61 -1.57
CA GLN A 51 -3.08 -10.99 -1.48
C GLN A 51 -2.23 -10.21 -2.47
N ALA A 52 -1.11 -9.67 -1.99
CA ALA A 52 -0.09 -8.98 -2.77
C ALA A 52 1.27 -9.62 -2.55
N MET A 53 1.89 -10.08 -3.61
CA MET A 53 3.30 -10.47 -3.64
C MET A 53 4.11 -9.26 -4.08
N VAL A 54 4.99 -8.75 -3.20
CA VAL A 54 5.77 -7.54 -3.49
C VAL A 54 7.25 -7.86 -3.46
N VAL A 55 7.94 -7.40 -4.52
CA VAL A 55 9.38 -7.64 -4.71
C VAL A 55 10.11 -6.31 -4.77
N ALA A 56 11.17 -6.19 -3.97
CA ALA A 56 12.09 -5.06 -3.99
C ALA A 56 13.37 -5.43 -4.75
N THR A 57 13.77 -4.57 -5.67
CA THR A 57 15.03 -4.68 -6.41
C THR A 57 15.83 -3.40 -6.20
N LEU A 58 17.09 -3.56 -5.85
CA LEU A 58 18.05 -2.47 -5.68
C LEU A 58 18.94 -2.38 -6.93
N GLY A 59 19.06 -1.20 -7.46
CA GLY A 59 19.90 -0.88 -8.61
C GLY A 59 20.88 0.25 -8.32
N THR A 60 21.62 0.63 -9.34
CA THR A 60 22.60 1.73 -9.30
C THR A 60 21.98 3.05 -9.77
N GLY A 61 22.73 4.13 -9.77
CA GLY A 61 22.27 5.42 -10.31
C GLY A 61 21.98 5.40 -11.82
N GLN A 62 22.47 4.39 -12.56
CA GLN A 62 22.16 4.23 -13.99
C GLN A 62 20.76 3.67 -14.20
N ASP A 63 20.18 3.02 -13.19
CA ASP A 63 18.85 2.41 -13.21
C ASP A 63 17.73 3.40 -12.83
N GLU A 64 18.08 4.67 -12.55
CA GLU A 64 17.08 5.70 -12.23
C GLU A 64 16.09 5.91 -13.37
N GLN A 65 14.83 6.06 -13.00
CA GLN A 65 13.80 6.41 -13.96
C GLN A 65 13.99 7.84 -14.47
N ILE A 66 14.10 7.98 -15.78
CA ILE A 66 14.06 9.28 -16.45
C ILE A 66 12.59 9.65 -16.66
N ILE A 67 12.22 10.82 -16.17
CA ILE A 67 10.87 11.39 -16.31
C ILE A 67 11.01 12.61 -17.23
N ASP A 68 10.62 12.42 -18.50
CA ASP A 68 10.51 13.51 -19.47
C ASP A 68 9.12 14.13 -19.38
N ALA A 69 9.07 15.37 -18.88
CA ALA A 69 7.84 16.09 -18.64
C ALA A 69 7.89 17.47 -19.30
N LEU A 70 6.73 18.09 -19.50
CA LEU A 70 6.61 19.42 -20.11
C LEU A 70 7.45 20.50 -19.39
N VAL A 71 7.67 20.31 -18.08
CA VAL A 71 8.47 21.24 -17.25
C VAL A 71 9.97 20.92 -17.25
N GLY A 72 10.40 19.89 -17.99
CA GLY A 72 11.79 19.44 -18.08
C GLY A 72 12.00 17.99 -17.67
N GLU A 73 13.21 17.50 -17.93
CA GLU A 73 13.65 16.15 -17.53
C GLU A 73 14.00 16.11 -16.04
N SER A 74 13.57 15.06 -15.37
CA SER A 74 13.96 14.77 -13.99
C SER A 74 14.25 13.28 -13.82
N ARG A 75 14.95 12.92 -12.73
CA ARG A 75 15.27 11.52 -12.40
C ARG A 75 14.67 11.13 -11.08
N SER A 76 14.22 9.89 -10.98
CA SER A 76 13.67 9.31 -9.76
C SER A 76 14.41 8.01 -9.43
N ASN A 77 14.91 7.93 -8.20
CA ASN A 77 15.56 6.73 -7.66
C ASN A 77 14.56 5.77 -6.99
N PHE A 78 13.26 6.07 -7.02
CA PHE A 78 12.23 5.19 -6.48
C PHE A 78 11.10 4.99 -7.49
N MET A 79 10.85 3.73 -7.83
CA MET A 79 9.79 3.28 -8.73
C MET A 79 8.89 2.26 -8.03
N LEU A 80 7.59 2.32 -8.29
CA LEU A 80 6.64 1.29 -7.86
C LEU A 80 5.72 0.93 -9.02
N HIS A 81 5.72 -0.34 -9.39
CA HIS A 81 4.89 -0.92 -10.43
C HIS A 81 3.85 -1.83 -9.78
N TYR A 82 2.60 -1.62 -10.14
CA TYR A 82 1.46 -2.35 -9.61
C TYR A 82 0.77 -3.08 -10.75
N ASN A 83 0.63 -4.38 -10.61
CA ASN A 83 0.00 -5.25 -11.59
C ASN A 83 -1.24 -5.90 -10.99
N PHE A 84 -2.36 -5.78 -11.71
CA PHE A 84 -3.66 -6.32 -11.32
C PHE A 84 -4.21 -7.20 -12.44
N PRO A 85 -3.73 -8.44 -12.56
CA PRO A 85 -4.18 -9.33 -13.62
C PRO A 85 -5.63 -9.79 -13.39
N PRO A 86 -6.39 -10.09 -14.45
CA PRO A 86 -7.80 -10.49 -14.35
C PRO A 86 -8.04 -11.67 -13.41
N TYR A 87 -7.12 -12.62 -13.35
CA TYR A 87 -7.26 -13.79 -12.47
C TYR A 87 -7.33 -13.43 -10.98
N SER A 88 -6.81 -12.26 -10.56
CA SER A 88 -6.87 -11.81 -9.17
C SER A 88 -8.29 -11.61 -8.64
N VAL A 89 -9.25 -11.45 -9.53
CA VAL A 89 -10.70 -11.37 -9.23
C VAL A 89 -11.48 -12.52 -9.86
N GLY A 90 -10.80 -13.63 -10.23
CA GLY A 90 -11.43 -14.80 -10.81
C GLY A 90 -11.92 -14.63 -12.26
N GLU A 91 -11.47 -13.59 -12.95
CA GLU A 91 -11.85 -13.31 -14.33
C GLU A 91 -10.86 -13.88 -15.34
N ALA A 92 -11.36 -14.31 -16.48
CA ALA A 92 -10.57 -14.60 -17.67
C ALA A 92 -10.45 -13.31 -18.49
N GLY A 93 -9.23 -12.88 -18.77
CA GLY A 93 -8.99 -11.65 -19.51
C GLY A 93 -7.60 -11.58 -20.09
N ARG A 94 -7.41 -10.58 -20.97
CA ARG A 94 -6.10 -10.34 -21.59
C ARG A 94 -5.14 -9.70 -20.59
N VAL A 95 -3.97 -10.29 -20.43
CA VAL A 95 -2.85 -9.67 -19.71
C VAL A 95 -2.11 -8.77 -20.69
N GLY A 96 -2.01 -7.50 -20.35
CA GLY A 96 -1.39 -6.48 -21.20
C GLY A 96 -0.69 -5.40 -20.40
N SER A 97 -0.46 -4.25 -21.02
CA SER A 97 0.11 -3.08 -20.32
C SER A 97 -0.85 -2.58 -19.25
N PRO A 98 -0.32 -2.04 -18.12
CA PRO A 98 -1.14 -1.50 -17.05
C PRO A 98 -2.12 -0.43 -17.52
N GLY A 99 -3.37 -0.53 -17.10
CA GLY A 99 -4.40 0.46 -17.35
C GLY A 99 -4.30 1.65 -16.41
N ARG A 100 -5.15 2.67 -16.61
CA ARG A 100 -5.17 3.88 -15.77
C ARG A 100 -5.41 3.58 -14.29
N ARG A 101 -6.26 2.59 -13.98
CA ARG A 101 -6.56 2.18 -12.61
C ARG A 101 -5.31 1.62 -11.93
N GLU A 102 -4.56 0.76 -12.61
CA GLU A 102 -3.32 0.18 -12.09
C GLU A 102 -2.25 1.24 -11.87
N ILE A 103 -2.07 2.17 -12.81
CA ILE A 103 -1.16 3.31 -12.67
C ILE A 103 -1.54 4.17 -11.46
N GLY A 104 -2.83 4.45 -11.27
CA GLY A 104 -3.34 5.23 -10.13
C GLY A 104 -3.10 4.54 -8.78
N HIS A 105 -3.37 3.24 -8.70
CA HIS A 105 -3.12 2.42 -7.50
C HIS A 105 -1.63 2.34 -7.17
N GLY A 106 -0.79 2.11 -8.17
CA GLY A 106 0.66 2.13 -8.01
C GLY A 106 1.17 3.48 -7.52
N LYS A 107 0.64 4.59 -8.06
CA LYS A 107 1.03 5.94 -7.63
C LYS A 107 0.57 6.27 -6.21
N LEU A 108 -0.58 5.75 -5.77
CA LEU A 108 -1.03 5.88 -4.39
C LEU A 108 -0.08 5.16 -3.43
N ALA A 109 0.28 3.92 -3.72
CA ALA A 109 1.23 3.15 -2.91
C ALA A 109 2.63 3.79 -2.92
N TRP A 110 3.10 4.29 -4.06
CA TRP A 110 4.35 5.04 -4.18
C TRP A 110 4.36 6.28 -3.27
N ARG A 111 3.28 7.07 -3.26
CA ARG A 111 3.15 8.24 -2.38
C ARG A 111 3.13 7.86 -0.91
N ALA A 112 2.53 6.73 -0.57
CA ALA A 112 2.45 6.25 0.81
C ALA A 112 3.83 5.89 1.38
N LEU A 113 4.70 5.28 0.58
CA LEU A 113 6.00 4.76 1.00
C LEU A 113 7.13 5.80 0.87
N ARG A 114 7.10 6.63 -0.16
CA ARG A 114 8.19 7.57 -0.49
C ARG A 114 8.66 8.45 0.67
N PRO A 115 7.79 9.04 1.52
CA PRO A 115 8.23 9.93 2.60
C PRO A 115 9.12 9.26 3.66
N LEU A 116 9.07 7.95 3.77
CA LEU A 116 9.80 7.14 4.76
C LEU A 116 11.08 6.53 4.21
N LEU A 117 11.35 6.70 2.90
CA LEU A 117 12.59 6.22 2.28
C LEU A 117 13.79 7.04 2.74
N PRO A 118 14.98 6.42 2.84
CA PRO A 118 16.22 7.13 3.12
C PRO A 118 16.54 8.13 2.01
N LYS A 119 17.32 9.15 2.35
CA LYS A 119 17.87 10.07 1.36
C LYS A 119 18.88 9.35 0.48
N LYS A 120 19.06 9.82 -0.76
CA LYS A 120 19.99 9.23 -1.71
C LYS A 120 21.45 9.27 -1.23
N GLU A 121 21.81 10.29 -0.45
CA GLU A 121 23.13 10.43 0.14
C GLU A 121 23.44 9.35 1.18
N ASP A 122 22.41 8.90 1.92
CA ASP A 122 22.54 7.91 2.97
C ASP A 122 22.39 6.48 2.43
N PHE A 123 21.60 6.33 1.34
CA PHE A 123 21.33 5.05 0.68
C PHE A 123 21.34 5.22 -0.85
N PRO A 124 22.53 5.13 -1.50
CA PRO A 124 22.71 5.53 -2.90
C PRO A 124 22.20 4.53 -3.93
N TYR A 125 21.10 3.84 -3.63
CA TYR A 125 20.49 2.86 -4.52
C TYR A 125 19.26 3.43 -5.23
N THR A 126 19.04 2.95 -6.44
CA THR A 126 17.76 3.02 -7.09
C THR A 126 16.91 1.86 -6.60
N ILE A 127 15.68 2.15 -6.14
CA ILE A 127 14.77 1.19 -5.56
C ILE A 127 13.61 0.98 -6.52
N ARG A 128 13.35 -0.27 -6.90
CA ARG A 128 12.18 -0.65 -7.67
C ARG A 128 11.33 -1.63 -6.87
N LEU A 129 10.06 -1.28 -6.62
CA LEU A 129 9.05 -2.21 -6.13
C LEU A 129 8.18 -2.69 -7.28
N VAL A 130 7.90 -3.98 -7.30
CA VAL A 130 6.89 -4.59 -8.17
C VAL A 130 5.90 -5.32 -7.28
N SER A 131 4.63 -4.95 -7.38
CA SER A 131 3.52 -5.58 -6.66
C SER A 131 2.65 -6.35 -7.64
N GLU A 132 2.59 -7.67 -7.45
CA GLU A 132 1.71 -8.58 -8.17
C GLU A 132 0.52 -8.91 -7.28
N ILE A 133 -0.67 -8.53 -7.70
CA ILE A 133 -1.90 -8.88 -6.99
C ILE A 133 -2.36 -10.25 -7.43
N THR A 134 -2.32 -11.22 -6.51
CA THR A 134 -2.66 -12.61 -6.77
C THR A 134 -4.12 -12.92 -6.46
N GLU A 135 -4.72 -12.18 -5.51
CA GLU A 135 -6.13 -12.26 -5.16
C GLU A 135 -6.62 -10.90 -4.66
N SER A 136 -7.87 -10.54 -4.93
CA SER A 136 -8.42 -9.24 -4.50
C SER A 136 -9.92 -9.29 -4.20
N ASN A 137 -10.26 -8.99 -2.95
CA ASN A 137 -11.59 -8.63 -2.50
C ASN A 137 -11.47 -7.46 -1.51
N GLY A 138 -11.41 -6.24 -2.02
CA GLY A 138 -11.23 -4.99 -1.27
C GLY A 138 -9.76 -4.57 -1.13
N SER A 139 -9.49 -3.36 -1.56
CA SER A 139 -8.24 -2.57 -1.48
C SER A 139 -6.91 -3.33 -1.61
N SER A 140 -6.63 -3.82 -2.79
CA SER A 140 -5.32 -4.38 -3.16
C SER A 140 -4.19 -3.34 -3.15
N SER A 141 -4.50 -2.04 -3.37
CA SER A 141 -3.51 -0.96 -3.24
C SER A 141 -2.99 -0.81 -1.81
N MET A 142 -3.84 -0.98 -0.81
CA MET A 142 -3.41 -0.95 0.59
C MET A 142 -2.66 -2.22 1.00
N ALA A 143 -2.99 -3.38 0.42
CA ALA A 143 -2.15 -4.57 0.53
C ALA A 143 -0.75 -4.34 -0.08
N THR A 144 -0.67 -3.64 -1.22
CA THR A 144 0.60 -3.23 -1.84
C THR A 144 1.42 -2.30 -0.93
N VAL A 145 0.79 -1.38 -0.21
CA VAL A 145 1.49 -0.52 0.76
C VAL A 145 2.11 -1.36 1.87
N CYS A 146 1.33 -2.27 2.47
CA CYS A 146 1.80 -3.13 3.56
C CYS A 146 2.91 -4.07 3.08
N GLY A 147 2.68 -4.80 1.97
CA GLY A 147 3.68 -5.67 1.37
C GLY A 147 4.93 -4.91 0.90
N GLY A 148 4.75 -3.72 0.32
CA GLY A 148 5.86 -2.86 -0.11
C GLY A 148 6.74 -2.41 1.06
N SER A 149 6.14 -2.04 2.19
CA SER A 149 6.86 -1.72 3.41
C SER A 149 7.70 -2.91 3.91
N LEU A 150 7.12 -4.11 3.95
CA LEU A 150 7.82 -5.33 4.34
C LEU A 150 8.93 -5.71 3.34
N ALA A 151 8.68 -5.63 2.04
CA ALA A 151 9.68 -5.95 1.01
C ALA A 151 10.87 -4.99 1.03
N LEU A 152 10.65 -3.70 1.31
CA LEU A 152 11.72 -2.72 1.48
C LEU A 152 12.57 -3.04 2.72
N MET A 153 11.94 -3.35 3.84
CA MET A 153 12.64 -3.74 5.07
C MET A 153 13.41 -5.07 4.87
N ASP A 154 12.83 -6.03 4.17
CA ASP A 154 13.49 -7.30 3.83
C ASP A 154 14.70 -7.10 2.92
N ALA A 155 14.65 -6.11 2.01
CA ALA A 155 15.79 -5.72 1.17
C ALA A 155 16.91 -4.96 1.92
N GLY A 156 16.74 -4.68 3.21
CA GLY A 156 17.68 -3.88 4.00
C GLY A 156 17.62 -2.38 3.71
N VAL A 157 16.54 -1.89 3.10
CA VAL A 157 16.32 -0.44 2.94
C VAL A 157 16.00 0.17 4.30
N PRO A 158 16.80 1.12 4.80
CA PRO A 158 16.59 1.72 6.12
C PRO A 158 15.41 2.70 6.09
N LEU A 159 14.19 2.16 6.12
CA LEU A 159 12.97 2.96 6.28
C LEU A 159 13.00 3.67 7.63
N ASP A 160 12.56 4.92 7.67
CA ASP A 160 12.38 5.64 8.93
C ASP A 160 11.41 4.88 9.86
N ARG A 161 10.31 4.36 9.30
CA ARG A 161 9.30 3.54 10.00
C ARG A 161 8.54 2.64 9.05
N PRO A 162 7.95 1.53 9.53
CA PRO A 162 7.01 0.74 8.75
C PRO A 162 5.75 1.54 8.38
N VAL A 163 5.20 1.22 7.23
CA VAL A 163 3.97 1.86 6.71
C VAL A 163 2.91 0.79 6.50
N ALA A 164 1.72 1.04 7.02
CA ALA A 164 0.53 0.24 6.72
C ALA A 164 -0.53 1.09 6.01
N GLY A 165 -1.43 0.43 5.31
CA GLY A 165 -2.57 1.05 4.66
C GLY A 165 -3.87 0.31 4.95
N ILE A 166 -4.96 1.07 5.06
CA ILE A 166 -6.31 0.56 5.27
C ILE A 166 -7.29 1.25 4.34
N ALA A 167 -8.31 0.52 3.89
CA ALA A 167 -9.45 1.09 3.17
C ALA A 167 -10.66 1.14 4.09
N MET A 168 -11.25 2.31 4.16
CA MET A 168 -12.42 2.64 4.95
C MET A 168 -13.61 2.88 4.04
N GLY A 169 -14.82 2.61 4.54
CA GLY A 169 -16.07 2.90 3.86
C GLY A 169 -17.04 3.68 4.74
N LEU A 170 -18.02 4.29 4.11
CA LEU A 170 -19.14 4.95 4.76
C LEU A 170 -20.45 4.46 4.17
N ILE A 171 -21.39 4.15 5.05
CA ILE A 171 -22.81 3.96 4.69
C ILE A 171 -23.59 5.02 5.45
N LYS A 172 -24.41 5.81 4.74
CA LYS A 172 -25.19 6.90 5.30
C LYS A 172 -26.61 6.93 4.72
N GLU A 173 -27.60 6.89 5.60
CA GLU A 173 -29.01 7.04 5.24
C GLU A 173 -29.64 8.10 6.17
N GLY A 174 -30.00 9.23 5.59
CA GLY A 174 -30.47 10.36 6.37
C GLY A 174 -29.44 10.83 7.39
N ASP A 175 -29.77 10.78 8.67
CA ASP A 175 -28.90 11.14 9.80
C ASP A 175 -28.12 9.94 10.36
N SER A 176 -28.50 8.73 9.99
CA SER A 176 -27.81 7.51 10.42
C SER A 176 -26.62 7.21 9.53
N PHE A 177 -25.49 6.82 10.13
CA PHE A 177 -24.31 6.43 9.38
C PHE A 177 -23.48 5.36 10.10
N ALA A 178 -22.70 4.62 9.34
CA ALA A 178 -21.72 3.66 9.82
C ALA A 178 -20.41 3.82 9.04
N VAL A 179 -19.30 3.90 9.77
CA VAL A 179 -17.95 3.86 9.19
C VAL A 179 -17.42 2.43 9.27
N LEU A 180 -16.92 1.91 8.15
CA LEU A 180 -16.44 0.54 8.02
C LEU A 180 -14.92 0.51 7.85
N SER A 181 -14.24 -0.31 8.66
CA SER A 181 -12.81 -0.59 8.51
C SER A 181 -12.58 -1.77 7.59
N ASP A 182 -11.55 -1.71 6.74
CA ASP A 182 -11.14 -2.81 5.84
C ASP A 182 -12.31 -3.33 5.01
N ILE A 183 -12.81 -2.49 4.12
CA ILE A 183 -13.99 -2.78 3.30
C ILE A 183 -13.73 -3.85 2.25
N LEU A 184 -14.77 -4.65 1.98
CA LEU A 184 -14.86 -5.57 0.86
C LEU A 184 -15.20 -4.82 -0.45
N GLY A 185 -15.04 -5.50 -1.59
CA GLY A 185 -15.40 -4.95 -2.89
C GLY A 185 -16.86 -4.55 -3.01
N ASP A 186 -17.78 -5.36 -2.47
CA ASP A 186 -19.21 -5.07 -2.46
C ASP A 186 -19.53 -3.86 -1.56
N GLU A 187 -18.87 -3.72 -0.44
CA GLU A 187 -19.03 -2.57 0.47
C GLU A 187 -18.50 -1.27 -0.14
N ASP A 188 -17.42 -1.34 -0.93
CA ASP A 188 -16.96 -0.22 -1.76
C ASP A 188 -18.02 0.16 -2.80
N HIS A 189 -18.54 -0.82 -3.53
CA HIS A 189 -19.54 -0.58 -4.57
C HIS A 189 -20.86 -0.03 -4.03
N LEU A 190 -21.34 -0.54 -2.90
CA LEU A 190 -22.60 -0.18 -2.28
C LEU A 190 -22.51 1.01 -1.30
N GLY A 191 -21.29 1.42 -0.94
CA GLY A 191 -21.03 2.51 0.01
C GLY A 191 -21.15 3.90 -0.59
N ASP A 192 -21.23 4.90 0.28
CA ASP A 192 -21.39 6.33 -0.06
C ASP A 192 -20.05 7.07 -0.14
N MET A 193 -19.03 6.52 0.47
CA MET A 193 -17.65 7.00 0.41
C MET A 193 -16.71 5.82 0.63
N ASP A 194 -15.63 5.78 -0.11
CA ASP A 194 -14.44 5.00 0.25
C ASP A 194 -13.25 5.93 0.41
N PHE A 195 -12.39 5.65 1.38
CA PHE A 195 -11.13 6.34 1.48
C PHE A 195 -10.03 5.41 1.98
N LYS A 196 -8.87 5.64 1.43
CA LYS A 196 -7.67 4.85 1.70
C LYS A 196 -6.69 5.71 2.46
N VAL A 197 -6.28 5.23 3.63
CA VAL A 197 -5.35 5.92 4.51
C VAL A 197 -4.13 5.05 4.70
N ALA A 198 -2.97 5.59 4.36
CA ALA A 198 -1.69 4.94 4.61
C ALA A 198 -0.80 5.81 5.50
N GLY A 199 0.04 5.18 6.30
CA GLY A 199 0.97 5.88 7.18
C GLY A 199 1.65 4.96 8.17
N SER A 200 2.56 5.57 8.94
CA SER A 200 3.26 4.94 10.06
C SER A 200 2.47 5.11 11.37
N GLU A 201 3.05 4.67 12.47
CA GLU A 201 2.53 4.98 13.82
C GLU A 201 2.50 6.48 14.13
N ALA A 202 3.44 7.25 13.56
CA ALA A 202 3.58 8.68 13.79
C ALA A 202 2.57 9.54 13.04
N GLY A 203 2.01 9.05 11.91
CA GLY A 203 1.06 9.82 11.14
C GLY A 203 0.77 9.28 9.75
N VAL A 204 -0.10 10.00 9.04
CA VAL A 204 -0.56 9.68 7.68
C VAL A 204 0.47 10.16 6.66
N THR A 205 0.81 9.31 5.71
CA THR A 205 1.70 9.63 4.59
C THR A 205 0.96 9.78 3.27
N SER A 206 -0.21 9.15 3.14
CA SER A 206 -1.04 9.27 1.94
C SER A 206 -2.51 9.04 2.28
N LEU A 207 -3.37 9.80 1.61
CA LEU A 207 -4.82 9.69 1.68
C LEU A 207 -5.39 9.81 0.28
N GLN A 208 -6.37 8.95 -0.05
CA GLN A 208 -7.16 9.05 -1.27
C GLN A 208 -8.61 8.77 -0.88
N MET A 209 -9.51 9.61 -1.33
CA MET A 209 -10.94 9.55 -1.01
C MET A 209 -11.78 9.67 -2.28
N ASP A 210 -12.84 8.87 -2.33
CA ASP A 210 -13.91 8.96 -3.32
C ASP A 210 -15.24 9.12 -2.59
N ILE A 211 -15.93 10.24 -2.83
CA ILE A 211 -17.21 10.56 -2.21
C ILE A 211 -18.29 10.46 -3.28
N LYS A 212 -19.26 9.58 -3.07
CA LYS A 212 -20.34 9.27 -4.00
C LYS A 212 -21.66 10.02 -3.65
N ILE A 213 -21.65 10.75 -2.54
CA ILE A 213 -22.79 11.58 -2.06
C ILE A 213 -22.41 13.07 -2.06
N THR A 214 -23.38 13.93 -1.87
CA THR A 214 -23.22 15.40 -2.01
C THR A 214 -22.17 15.96 -1.04
N SER A 215 -22.15 15.47 0.21
CA SER A 215 -21.19 15.90 1.22
C SER A 215 -21.12 14.94 2.40
N ILE A 216 -20.01 15.03 3.13
CA ILE A 216 -19.80 14.42 4.44
C ILE A 216 -19.54 15.51 5.47
N THR A 217 -19.92 15.28 6.71
CA THR A 217 -19.69 16.25 7.79
C THR A 217 -18.27 16.13 8.36
N PRO A 218 -17.69 17.20 8.94
CA PRO A 218 -16.43 17.11 9.65
C PRO A 218 -16.44 16.06 10.76
N GLU A 219 -17.57 15.86 11.42
CA GLU A 219 -17.75 14.83 12.45
C GLU A 219 -17.57 13.41 11.89
N ILE A 220 -18.23 13.09 10.77
CA ILE A 220 -18.08 11.80 10.09
C ILE A 220 -16.62 11.58 9.68
N MET A 221 -15.95 12.61 9.15
CA MET A 221 -14.56 12.55 8.76
C MET A 221 -13.64 12.30 9.95
N GLN A 222 -13.89 12.96 11.08
CA GLN A 222 -13.10 12.74 12.30
C GLN A 222 -13.21 11.29 12.79
N ILE A 223 -14.44 10.78 12.89
CA ILE A 223 -14.71 9.39 13.29
C ILE A 223 -14.00 8.42 12.34
N ALA A 224 -14.10 8.68 11.03
CA ALA A 224 -13.49 7.85 10.02
C ALA A 224 -11.96 7.83 10.10
N LEU A 225 -11.32 8.97 10.33
CA LEU A 225 -9.87 9.08 10.49
C LEU A 225 -9.38 8.42 11.78
N ASP A 226 -10.11 8.57 12.88
CA ASP A 226 -9.78 7.93 14.17
C ASP A 226 -9.89 6.41 14.05
N GLN A 227 -10.96 5.90 13.45
CA GLN A 227 -11.13 4.47 13.20
C GLN A 227 -10.08 3.92 12.21
N ALA A 228 -9.71 4.69 11.18
CA ALA A 228 -8.63 4.34 10.27
C ALA A 228 -7.27 4.28 10.97
N LYS A 229 -7.03 5.15 11.96
CA LYS A 229 -5.82 5.10 12.78
C LYS A 229 -5.75 3.80 13.58
N ASP A 230 -6.82 3.42 14.26
CA ASP A 230 -6.88 2.19 15.04
C ASP A 230 -6.65 0.95 14.16
N GLY A 231 -7.33 0.87 13.01
CA GLY A 231 -7.14 -0.21 12.05
C GLY A 231 -5.72 -0.26 11.49
N ARG A 232 -5.11 0.88 11.21
CA ARG A 232 -3.74 0.97 10.69
C ARG A 232 -2.70 0.54 11.73
N LEU A 233 -2.89 0.92 13.00
CA LEU A 233 -2.03 0.48 14.10
C LEU A 233 -2.15 -1.04 14.33
N HIS A 234 -3.35 -1.60 14.23
CA HIS A 234 -3.55 -3.04 14.27
C HIS A 234 -2.79 -3.74 13.13
N ILE A 235 -2.90 -3.24 11.90
CA ILE A 235 -2.19 -3.81 10.73
C ILE A 235 -0.67 -3.74 10.92
N LEU A 236 -0.12 -2.62 11.43
CA LEU A 236 1.30 -2.50 11.76
C LEU A 236 1.73 -3.54 12.78
N GLY A 237 0.91 -3.82 13.80
CA GLY A 237 1.16 -4.87 14.78
C GLY A 237 1.19 -6.28 14.16
N GLU A 238 0.31 -6.57 13.22
CA GLU A 238 0.33 -7.84 12.49
C GLU A 238 1.55 -7.96 11.56
N MET A 239 1.91 -6.90 10.86
CA MET A 239 3.12 -6.85 10.03
C MET A 239 4.40 -7.06 10.86
N ALA A 240 4.45 -6.53 12.08
CA ALA A 240 5.58 -6.67 12.99
C ALA A 240 5.86 -8.13 13.40
N LYS A 241 4.88 -9.03 13.29
CA LYS A 241 5.09 -10.47 13.52
C LYS A 241 5.99 -11.11 12.45
N ALA A 242 6.00 -10.54 11.24
CA ALA A 242 6.88 -10.99 10.15
C ALA A 242 8.24 -10.27 10.19
N LEU A 243 8.25 -8.95 10.37
CA LEU A 243 9.47 -8.16 10.39
C LEU A 243 9.21 -6.83 11.12
N THR A 244 10.02 -6.54 12.15
CA THR A 244 9.87 -5.33 13.00
C THR A 244 10.68 -4.13 12.49
N SER A 245 11.79 -4.39 11.80
CA SER A 245 12.71 -3.37 11.28
C SER A 245 13.39 -3.85 10.00
N ALA A 246 14.04 -2.96 9.30
CA ALA A 246 14.88 -3.34 8.16
C ALA A 246 15.97 -4.33 8.61
N ARG A 247 16.35 -5.25 7.71
CA ARG A 247 17.48 -6.14 7.94
C ARG A 247 18.79 -5.35 8.00
N ASP A 248 19.74 -5.84 8.79
CA ASP A 248 21.03 -5.17 9.03
C ASP A 248 21.97 -5.15 7.79
N GLY A 249 21.60 -5.78 6.71
CA GLY A 249 22.41 -5.84 5.48
C GLY A 249 21.58 -6.12 4.25
N LEU A 250 22.21 -5.93 3.10
CA LEU A 250 21.62 -6.24 1.81
C LEU A 250 21.76 -7.73 1.50
N ALA A 251 20.84 -8.26 0.68
CA ALA A 251 20.97 -9.62 0.14
C ALA A 251 22.30 -9.78 -0.63
N ASP A 252 22.86 -10.99 -0.63
CA ASP A 252 24.11 -11.28 -1.36
C ASP A 252 23.99 -11.05 -2.87
N SER A 253 22.78 -11.18 -3.40
CA SER A 253 22.43 -10.91 -4.81
C SER A 253 22.31 -9.43 -5.15
N ALA A 254 22.20 -8.53 -4.15
CA ALA A 254 22.08 -7.11 -4.38
C ALA A 254 23.44 -6.49 -4.78
N PRO A 255 23.45 -5.45 -5.65
CA PRO A 255 24.66 -4.73 -5.99
C PRO A 255 25.25 -4.06 -4.75
N LYS A 256 26.57 -4.11 -4.59
CA LYS A 256 27.27 -3.45 -3.47
C LYS A 256 27.86 -2.14 -3.94
N ILE A 257 27.39 -1.03 -3.37
CA ILE A 257 27.90 0.32 -3.65
C ILE A 257 28.77 0.74 -2.47
N THR A 258 30.04 1.04 -2.76
CA THR A 258 30.98 1.57 -1.77
C THR A 258 31.30 3.02 -2.13
N THR A 259 31.10 3.94 -1.21
CA THR A 259 31.44 5.34 -1.38
C THR A 259 32.79 5.59 -0.74
N MET A 260 33.71 6.23 -1.49
CA MET A 260 35.01 6.67 -0.98
C MET A 260 35.26 8.12 -1.38
N SER A 261 35.91 8.88 -0.49
CA SER A 261 36.38 10.23 -0.78
C SER A 261 37.79 10.16 -1.33
N ILE A 262 38.03 10.81 -2.47
CA ILE A 262 39.36 10.95 -3.06
C ILE A 262 39.75 12.41 -3.10
N PRO A 263 41.05 12.76 -2.94
CA PRO A 263 41.55 14.10 -3.14
C PRO A 263 41.29 14.60 -4.58
N VAL A 264 41.01 15.91 -4.72
CA VAL A 264 40.65 16.50 -6.02
C VAL A 264 41.75 16.33 -7.07
N ASP A 265 43.02 16.35 -6.64
CA ASP A 265 44.19 16.14 -7.48
C ASP A 265 44.30 14.70 -8.04
N LYS A 266 43.59 13.75 -7.44
CA LYS A 266 43.55 12.35 -7.87
C LYS A 266 42.33 11.99 -8.77
N ILE A 267 41.51 12.97 -9.14
CA ILE A 267 40.33 12.70 -10.00
C ILE A 267 40.73 12.28 -11.42
N ARG A 268 41.94 12.61 -11.88
CA ARG A 268 42.41 12.31 -13.23
C ARG A 268 43.32 11.09 -13.32
N ASP A 269 43.76 10.55 -12.21
CA ASP A 269 44.56 9.32 -12.11
C ASP A 269 43.65 8.09 -12.04
#